data_d9036f286e7fa9cce8a50eb1f7b16038
#
_entry.id   d9036f286e7fa9cce8a50eb1f7b16038
#
_cell.length_a   1.000
_cell.length_b   1.000
_cell.length_c   1.000
_cell.angle_alpha   90.00
_cell.angle_beta   90.00
_cell.angle_gamma   90.00
#
_symmetry.space_group_name_H-M   'P 1'
#
loop_
_entity.id
_entity.type
_entity.pdbx_description
1 polymer ?
#
loop_
_entity_poly.entity_id
_entity_poly.type
_entity_poly.pdbx_seq_one_letter_code
_entity_poly.pdbx_strand_id
1 'polypeptide(L)'
;GANYLATGEVPKRLGNAHPNIVPYQSFPTADGDIILAVGNDGQFERLCEFAGCPELVADERFATNGARVTNRDTLIPILRDILITKPSKHWLEGLKKNNVSCGPINRLDQVFDDPQVQARGMKLHMDHPATGGRGLDMVGSPMRFSASPTSYRHAPPMLGQHTDEILKEVVDATEAEIIEWRAEGVI
;
A
#
# COMPACT_ATOMS: atom_id res chain seq x y z
N GLY A 1 19.15 -6.42 7.35
CA GLY A 1 20.02 -7.43 8.00
C GLY A 1 21.17 -7.88 7.11
N ALA A 2 20.90 -8.34 5.87
CA ALA A 2 21.91 -8.90 4.99
C ALA A 2 23.08 -7.93 4.70
N ASN A 3 22.78 -6.66 4.42
CA ASN A 3 23.84 -5.66 4.18
C ASN A 3 24.79 -5.54 5.39
N TYR A 4 24.23 -5.42 6.59
CA TYR A 4 25.01 -5.33 7.81
C TYR A 4 25.90 -6.56 8.04
N LEU A 5 25.34 -7.76 7.84
CA LEU A 5 26.09 -9.00 7.99
C LEU A 5 27.21 -9.16 6.96
N ALA A 6 27.05 -8.59 5.77
CA ALA A 6 28.05 -8.64 4.71
C ALA A 6 29.14 -7.56 4.85
N THR A 7 28.81 -6.39 5.38
CA THR A 7 29.72 -5.22 5.41
C THR A 7 30.18 -4.82 6.80
N GLY A 8 29.44 -5.21 7.85
CA GLY A 8 29.65 -4.71 9.22
C GLY A 8 29.15 -3.28 9.45
N GLU A 9 28.61 -2.61 8.40
CA GLU A 9 28.16 -1.23 8.49
C GLU A 9 26.71 -1.15 8.99
N VAL A 10 26.44 -0.32 9.99
CA VAL A 10 25.09 -0.10 10.52
C VAL A 10 24.29 0.74 9.49
N PRO A 11 23.16 0.19 8.95
CA PRO A 11 22.39 0.90 7.94
C PRO A 11 21.73 2.14 8.52
N LYS A 12 21.73 3.22 7.74
CA LYS A 12 21.02 4.46 8.06
C LYS A 12 19.53 4.32 7.78
N ARG A 13 18.71 5.20 8.36
CA ARG A 13 17.29 5.32 8.01
C ARG A 13 17.16 5.99 6.64
N LEU A 14 16.49 5.32 5.71
CA LEU A 14 16.29 5.78 4.33
C LEU A 14 14.82 6.15 4.02
N GLY A 15 13.95 6.21 5.02
CA GLY A 15 12.51 6.39 4.80
C GLY A 15 11.93 5.26 3.95
N ASN A 16 11.31 5.60 2.83
CA ASN A 16 10.79 4.62 1.87
C ASN A 16 11.78 4.23 0.76
N ALA A 17 13.01 4.76 0.77
CA ALA A 17 14.00 4.49 -0.26
C ALA A 17 14.62 3.08 -0.12
N HIS A 18 14.77 2.39 -1.25
CA HIS A 18 15.44 1.09 -1.29
C HIS A 18 16.94 1.24 -1.03
N PRO A 19 17.56 0.41 -0.16
CA PRO A 19 18.97 0.55 0.18
C PRO A 19 19.93 0.28 -0.99
N ASN A 20 19.60 -0.65 -1.87
CA ASN A 20 20.52 -1.19 -2.89
C ASN A 20 20.10 -0.91 -4.33
N ILE A 21 19.01 -0.18 -4.56
CA ILE A 21 18.48 0.15 -5.89
C ILE A 21 18.13 1.64 -5.93
N VAL A 22 18.63 2.35 -6.95
CA VAL A 22 18.40 3.80 -7.11
C VAL A 22 18.16 4.14 -8.58
N PRO A 23 17.09 4.93 -8.88
CA PRO A 23 16.06 5.42 -7.96
C PRO A 23 14.99 4.36 -7.67
N TYR A 24 14.70 4.14 -6.39
CA TYR A 24 13.57 3.31 -5.95
C TYR A 24 13.01 3.90 -4.65
N GLN A 25 12.08 4.83 -4.80
CA GLN A 25 11.41 5.56 -3.71
C GLN A 25 10.24 6.39 -4.22
N SER A 26 9.54 7.08 -3.31
CA SER A 26 8.55 8.09 -3.69
C SER A 26 9.23 9.39 -4.14
N PHE A 27 8.57 10.05 -5.11
CA PHE A 27 8.98 11.36 -5.62
C PHE A 27 7.77 12.29 -5.72
N PRO A 28 7.90 13.56 -5.36
CA PRO A 28 6.87 14.56 -5.57
C PRO A 28 6.71 14.86 -7.07
N THR A 29 5.49 15.17 -7.45
CA THR A 29 5.11 15.68 -8.76
C THR A 29 4.40 17.03 -8.60
N ALA A 30 3.92 17.64 -9.69
CA ALA A 30 3.24 18.92 -9.60
C ALA A 30 1.91 18.88 -8.81
N ASP A 31 1.29 17.70 -8.68
CA ASP A 31 -0.06 17.53 -8.10
C ASP A 31 -0.19 16.39 -7.08
N GLY A 32 0.93 15.80 -6.66
CA GLY A 32 0.94 14.69 -5.72
C GLY A 32 2.28 13.98 -5.65
N ASP A 33 2.23 12.67 -5.44
CA ASP A 33 3.43 11.83 -5.36
C ASP A 33 3.25 10.57 -6.22
N ILE A 34 4.38 10.08 -6.75
CA ILE A 34 4.48 8.79 -7.41
C ILE A 34 5.59 7.96 -6.78
N ILE A 35 5.51 6.63 -6.89
CA ILE A 35 6.65 5.77 -6.64
C ILE A 35 7.33 5.42 -7.95
N LEU A 36 8.66 5.52 -7.99
CA LEU A 36 9.53 4.94 -9.01
C LEU A 36 10.21 3.71 -8.45
N ALA A 37 10.37 2.68 -9.29
CA ALA A 37 11.06 1.43 -8.96
C ALA A 37 11.96 1.01 -10.13
N VAL A 38 13.03 1.77 -10.36
CA VAL A 38 13.98 1.58 -11.47
C VAL A 38 14.95 0.48 -11.11
N GLY A 39 14.63 -0.75 -11.54
CA GLY A 39 15.32 -1.97 -11.10
C GLY A 39 16.62 -2.29 -11.80
N ASN A 40 16.93 -1.65 -12.94
CA ASN A 40 18.13 -1.90 -13.72
C ASN A 40 18.54 -0.70 -14.58
N ASP A 41 19.73 -0.78 -15.19
CA ASP A 41 20.34 0.34 -15.93
C ASP A 41 19.54 0.69 -17.19
N GLY A 42 18.99 -0.28 -17.92
CA GLY A 42 18.11 -0.01 -19.07
C GLY A 42 16.77 0.66 -18.71
N GLN A 43 16.23 0.43 -17.51
CA GLN A 43 15.10 1.22 -17.02
C GLN A 43 15.50 2.65 -16.65
N PHE A 44 16.72 2.83 -16.13
CA PHE A 44 17.24 4.16 -15.85
C PHE A 44 17.44 4.98 -17.13
N GLU A 45 18.00 4.37 -18.16
CA GLU A 45 18.15 4.98 -19.50
C GLU A 45 16.79 5.47 -20.03
N ARG A 46 15.78 4.60 -20.08
CA ARG A 46 14.42 4.96 -20.53
C ARG A 46 13.73 6.03 -19.66
N LEU A 47 14.00 6.02 -18.35
CA LEU A 47 13.55 7.08 -17.46
C LEU A 47 14.17 8.42 -17.87
N CYS A 48 15.49 8.47 -18.05
CA CYS A 48 16.20 9.70 -18.39
C CYS A 48 15.81 10.23 -19.78
N GLU A 49 15.65 9.35 -20.77
CA GLU A 49 15.17 9.70 -22.10
C GLU A 49 13.77 10.34 -22.03
N PHE A 50 12.82 9.69 -21.34
CA PHE A 50 11.48 10.21 -21.21
C PHE A 50 11.42 11.50 -20.38
N ALA A 51 12.24 11.60 -19.35
CA ALA A 51 12.32 12.77 -18.46
C ALA A 51 13.07 13.97 -19.08
N GLY A 52 13.71 13.79 -20.25
CA GLY A 52 14.45 14.84 -20.96
C GLY A 52 15.80 15.16 -20.31
N CYS A 53 16.46 14.17 -19.67
CA CYS A 53 17.77 14.30 -19.04
C CYS A 53 18.73 13.17 -19.44
N PRO A 54 18.92 12.89 -20.77
CA PRO A 54 19.73 11.77 -21.23
C PRO A 54 21.22 11.87 -20.81
N GLU A 55 21.70 13.06 -20.50
CA GLU A 55 23.06 13.32 -19.99
C GLU A 55 23.36 12.56 -18.68
N LEU A 56 22.33 12.27 -17.87
CA LEU A 56 22.51 11.51 -16.62
C LEU A 56 22.91 10.05 -16.89
N VAL A 57 22.57 9.49 -18.05
CA VAL A 57 22.96 8.13 -18.44
C VAL A 57 24.45 8.05 -18.77
N ALA A 58 24.99 9.11 -19.40
CA ALA A 58 26.41 9.20 -19.78
C ALA A 58 27.32 9.60 -18.60
N ASP A 59 26.76 10.05 -17.50
CA ASP A 59 27.52 10.44 -16.31
C ASP A 59 27.98 9.18 -15.56
N GLU A 60 29.30 8.99 -15.43
CA GLU A 60 29.89 7.84 -14.74
C GLU A 60 29.37 7.65 -13.31
N ARG A 61 28.94 8.73 -12.65
CA ARG A 61 28.34 8.68 -11.30
C ARG A 61 27.00 7.97 -11.27
N PHE A 62 26.31 7.85 -12.43
CA PHE A 62 24.93 7.32 -12.52
C PHE A 62 24.77 6.18 -13.53
N ALA A 63 25.79 5.86 -14.31
CA ALA A 63 25.75 4.88 -15.40
C ALA A 63 25.35 3.47 -14.95
N THR A 64 25.71 3.07 -13.74
CA THR A 64 25.34 1.76 -13.18
C THR A 64 24.55 1.90 -11.88
N ASN A 65 23.75 0.89 -11.53
CA ASN A 65 23.03 0.91 -10.26
C ASN A 65 23.97 1.08 -9.05
N GLY A 66 25.15 0.44 -9.06
CA GLY A 66 26.13 0.61 -7.99
C GLY A 66 26.61 2.04 -7.86
N ALA A 67 26.91 2.70 -8.99
CA ALA A 67 27.31 4.10 -9.03
C ALA A 67 26.16 5.01 -8.51
N ARG A 68 24.90 4.75 -8.91
CA ARG A 68 23.73 5.49 -8.42
C ARG A 68 23.48 5.30 -6.91
N VAL A 69 23.70 4.11 -6.38
CA VAL A 69 23.61 3.85 -4.93
C VAL A 69 24.63 4.69 -4.18
N THR A 70 25.89 4.74 -4.66
CA THR A 70 26.96 5.54 -4.06
C THR A 70 26.68 7.04 -4.14
N ASN A 71 26.14 7.49 -5.26
CA ASN A 71 25.90 8.92 -5.55
C ASN A 71 24.43 9.33 -5.39
N ARG A 72 23.64 8.58 -4.57
CA ARG A 72 22.21 8.85 -4.41
C ARG A 72 21.89 10.27 -3.92
N ASP A 73 22.71 10.78 -3.03
CA ASP A 73 22.50 12.11 -2.44
C ASP A 73 22.66 13.24 -3.47
N THR A 74 23.33 12.94 -4.61
CA THR A 74 23.42 13.84 -5.76
C THR A 74 22.31 13.60 -6.76
N LEU A 75 21.99 12.32 -7.09
CA LEU A 75 21.03 11.99 -8.13
C LEU A 75 19.57 12.28 -7.72
N ILE A 76 19.21 11.95 -6.48
CA ILE A 76 17.80 12.07 -6.03
C ILE A 76 17.27 13.50 -6.08
N PRO A 77 18.00 14.53 -5.64
CA PRO A 77 17.58 15.92 -5.81
C PRO A 77 17.34 16.31 -7.28
N ILE A 78 18.23 15.91 -8.20
CA ILE A 78 18.08 16.20 -9.64
C ILE A 78 16.79 15.58 -10.18
N LEU A 79 16.52 14.31 -9.90
CA LEU A 79 15.29 13.65 -10.32
C LEU A 79 14.05 14.28 -9.69
N ARG A 80 14.12 14.73 -8.45
CA ARG A 80 13.03 15.41 -7.77
C ARG A 80 12.67 16.72 -8.48
N ASP A 81 13.68 17.53 -8.83
CA ASP A 81 13.48 18.81 -9.52
C ASP A 81 12.87 18.62 -10.91
N ILE A 82 13.19 17.52 -11.59
CA ILE A 82 12.59 17.15 -12.88
C ILE A 82 11.14 16.71 -12.67
N LEU A 83 10.90 15.77 -11.76
CA LEU A 83 9.59 15.13 -11.59
C LEU A 83 8.50 16.09 -11.08
N ILE A 84 8.86 17.08 -10.28
CA ILE A 84 7.93 18.09 -9.77
C ILE A 84 7.37 19.00 -10.86
N THR A 85 7.97 19.04 -12.05
CA THR A 85 7.58 19.93 -13.16
C THR A 85 6.30 19.51 -13.89
N LYS A 86 5.87 18.26 -13.74
CA LYS A 86 4.69 17.70 -14.45
C LYS A 86 3.77 16.96 -13.47
N PRO A 87 2.47 16.86 -13.81
CA PRO A 87 1.52 16.12 -12.95
C PRO A 87 1.78 14.62 -12.95
N SER A 88 1.36 13.95 -11.88
CA SER A 88 1.48 12.49 -11.68
C SER A 88 1.01 11.68 -12.88
N LYS A 89 -0.13 12.07 -13.47
CA LYS A 89 -0.69 11.39 -14.65
C LYS A 89 0.28 11.36 -15.83
N HIS A 90 0.94 12.48 -16.12
CA HIS A 90 1.94 12.56 -17.20
C HIS A 90 3.07 11.54 -16.99
N TRP A 91 3.62 11.51 -15.76
CA TRP A 91 4.70 10.60 -15.42
C TRP A 91 4.26 9.14 -15.47
N LEU A 92 3.13 8.80 -14.86
CA LEU A 92 2.63 7.42 -14.79
C LEU A 92 2.33 6.84 -16.19
N GLU A 93 1.66 7.60 -17.06
CA GLU A 93 1.34 7.15 -18.41
C GLU A 93 2.61 7.01 -19.28
N GLY A 94 3.50 8.01 -19.25
CA GLY A 94 4.72 7.99 -20.02
C GLY A 94 5.72 6.93 -19.58
N LEU A 95 5.95 6.81 -18.28
CA LEU A 95 6.88 5.80 -17.72
C LEU A 95 6.39 4.38 -17.96
N LYS A 96 5.09 4.11 -17.78
CA LYS A 96 4.47 2.82 -18.14
C LYS A 96 4.68 2.47 -19.60
N LYS A 97 4.44 3.42 -20.51
CA LYS A 97 4.62 3.24 -21.96
C LYS A 97 6.06 2.91 -22.32
N ASN A 98 7.02 3.44 -21.58
CA ASN A 98 8.46 3.19 -21.74
C ASN A 98 8.97 2.02 -20.89
N ASN A 99 8.11 1.17 -20.33
CA ASN A 99 8.48 0.02 -19.51
C ASN A 99 9.37 0.39 -18.30
N VAL A 100 9.09 1.53 -17.67
CA VAL A 100 9.70 1.93 -16.39
C VAL A 100 8.69 1.67 -15.28
N SER A 101 9.08 0.91 -14.28
CA SER A 101 8.20 0.55 -13.16
C SER A 101 7.89 1.77 -12.29
N CYS A 102 6.61 2.09 -12.21
CA CYS A 102 6.10 3.21 -11.41
C CYS A 102 4.66 2.93 -10.94
N GLY A 103 4.22 3.66 -9.95
CA GLY A 103 2.85 3.58 -9.45
C GLY A 103 2.39 4.87 -8.78
N PRO A 104 1.08 5.12 -8.69
CA PRO A 104 0.54 6.24 -7.94
C PRO A 104 0.67 6.00 -6.44
N ILE A 105 0.71 7.09 -5.68
CA ILE A 105 0.46 7.08 -4.23
C ILE A 105 -0.94 7.65 -4.04
N ASN A 106 -1.91 6.76 -3.89
CA ASN A 106 -3.31 7.11 -3.85
C ASN A 106 -3.76 7.53 -2.44
N ARG A 107 -4.65 8.51 -2.36
CA ARG A 107 -5.47 8.75 -1.17
C ARG A 107 -6.57 7.68 -1.09
N LEU A 108 -7.20 7.54 0.08
CA LEU A 108 -8.21 6.49 0.29
C LEU A 108 -9.42 6.60 -0.63
N ASP A 109 -9.86 7.82 -0.95
CA ASP A 109 -10.92 8.06 -1.94
C ASP A 109 -10.53 7.48 -3.31
N GLN A 110 -9.30 7.77 -3.77
CA GLN A 110 -8.78 7.25 -5.04
C GLN A 110 -8.57 5.73 -5.01
N VAL A 111 -8.22 5.15 -3.86
CA VAL A 111 -8.11 3.69 -3.71
C VAL A 111 -9.44 2.99 -3.96
N PHE A 112 -10.54 3.50 -3.39
CA PHE A 112 -11.86 2.88 -3.57
C PHE A 112 -12.49 3.18 -4.92
N ASP A 113 -12.03 4.21 -5.62
CA ASP A 113 -12.42 4.52 -7.01
C ASP A 113 -11.58 3.77 -8.06
N ASP A 114 -10.48 3.10 -7.63
CA ASP A 114 -9.61 2.34 -8.54
C ASP A 114 -10.36 1.15 -9.17
N PRO A 115 -10.34 1.01 -10.51
CA PRO A 115 -11.04 -0.07 -11.21
C PRO A 115 -10.66 -1.48 -10.75
N GLN A 116 -9.41 -1.70 -10.36
CA GLN A 116 -8.94 -3.01 -9.87
C GLN A 116 -9.50 -3.29 -8.47
N VAL A 117 -9.56 -2.29 -7.61
CA VAL A 117 -10.14 -2.40 -6.26
C VAL A 117 -11.63 -2.72 -6.35
N GLN A 118 -12.35 -2.05 -7.26
CA GLN A 118 -13.76 -2.30 -7.54
C GLN A 118 -13.99 -3.71 -8.13
N ALA A 119 -13.23 -4.09 -9.17
CA ALA A 119 -13.32 -5.40 -9.80
C ALA A 119 -13.03 -6.55 -8.84
N ARG A 120 -12.21 -6.32 -7.81
CA ARG A 120 -11.93 -7.30 -6.75
C ARG A 120 -12.99 -7.33 -5.65
N GLY A 121 -13.98 -6.44 -5.66
CA GLY A 121 -15.00 -6.35 -4.62
C GLY A 121 -14.42 -6.02 -3.26
N MET A 122 -13.44 -5.12 -3.22
CA MET A 122 -12.75 -4.76 -1.98
C MET A 122 -13.56 -3.81 -1.08
N LYS A 123 -14.68 -3.29 -1.56
CA LYS A 123 -15.67 -2.56 -0.77
C LYS A 123 -16.88 -3.45 -0.56
N LEU A 124 -17.24 -3.69 0.68
CA LEU A 124 -18.40 -4.46 1.11
C LEU A 124 -19.43 -3.53 1.71
N HIS A 125 -20.72 -3.88 1.54
CA HIS A 125 -21.82 -3.25 2.25
C HIS A 125 -22.57 -4.30 3.05
N MET A 126 -22.77 -4.07 4.34
CA MET A 126 -23.52 -4.96 5.23
C MET A 126 -24.52 -4.19 6.07
N ASP A 127 -25.67 -4.78 6.30
CA ASP A 127 -26.65 -4.22 7.25
C ASP A 127 -26.05 -4.15 8.64
N HIS A 128 -26.33 -3.05 9.34
CA HIS A 128 -25.83 -2.83 10.70
C HIS A 128 -26.86 -2.10 11.56
N PRO A 129 -27.19 -2.62 12.76
CA PRO A 129 -28.28 -2.08 13.57
C PRO A 129 -28.08 -0.62 14.01
N ALA A 130 -26.84 -0.20 14.26
CA ALA A 130 -26.54 1.17 14.70
C ALA A 130 -26.65 2.24 13.59
N THR A 131 -26.91 1.86 12.33
CA THR A 131 -26.89 2.81 11.19
C THR A 131 -28.28 3.31 10.78
N GLY A 132 -29.34 2.89 11.48
CA GLY A 132 -30.71 3.27 11.12
C GLY A 132 -31.14 2.79 9.73
N GLY A 133 -30.68 1.61 9.29
CA GLY A 133 -31.05 0.99 8.01
C GLY A 133 -30.17 1.41 6.82
N ARG A 134 -29.13 2.22 7.02
CA ARG A 134 -28.21 2.61 5.95
C ARG A 134 -27.10 1.59 5.67
N GLY A 135 -26.93 0.61 6.56
CA GLY A 135 -25.81 -0.34 6.50
C GLY A 135 -24.45 0.29 6.80
N LEU A 136 -23.40 -0.50 6.64
CA LEU A 136 -22.00 -0.12 6.89
C LEU A 136 -21.12 -0.57 5.73
N ASP A 137 -20.36 0.37 5.17
CA ASP A 137 -19.32 0.07 4.19
C ASP A 137 -18.05 -0.38 4.89
N MET A 138 -17.46 -1.46 4.42
CA MET A 138 -16.26 -2.09 5.01
C MET A 138 -15.25 -2.49 3.94
N VAL A 139 -14.01 -2.71 4.38
CA VAL A 139 -12.96 -3.25 3.53
C VAL A 139 -13.08 -4.78 3.46
N GLY A 140 -13.14 -5.32 2.26
CA GLY A 140 -13.16 -6.75 2.00
C GLY A 140 -11.81 -7.43 2.20
N SER A 141 -11.82 -8.75 2.36
CA SER A 141 -10.58 -9.53 2.40
C SER A 141 -9.92 -9.56 1.01
N PRO A 142 -8.60 -9.31 0.92
CA PRO A 142 -7.87 -9.48 -0.33
C PRO A 142 -7.62 -10.95 -0.69
N MET A 143 -7.79 -11.86 0.27
CA MET A 143 -7.58 -13.30 0.07
C MET A 143 -8.73 -13.92 -0.72
N ARG A 144 -8.39 -14.76 -1.68
CA ARG A 144 -9.34 -15.54 -2.46
C ARG A 144 -8.90 -17.00 -2.49
N PHE A 145 -9.75 -17.87 -1.98
CA PHE A 145 -9.52 -19.32 -1.98
C PHE A 145 -10.48 -19.97 -2.97
N SER A 146 -9.98 -20.81 -3.87
CA SER A 146 -10.79 -21.47 -4.90
C SER A 146 -11.74 -22.52 -4.33
N ALA A 147 -11.31 -23.26 -3.30
CA ALA A 147 -12.09 -24.32 -2.68
C ALA A 147 -12.92 -23.85 -1.47
N SER A 148 -12.49 -22.80 -0.79
CA SER A 148 -13.12 -22.29 0.43
C SER A 148 -13.18 -20.75 0.36
N PRO A 149 -14.06 -20.17 -0.47
CA PRO A 149 -14.15 -18.71 -0.61
C PRO A 149 -14.49 -18.05 0.72
N THR A 150 -13.91 -16.86 0.94
CA THR A 150 -14.23 -16.06 2.12
C THR A 150 -15.70 -15.68 2.13
N SER A 151 -16.33 -15.75 3.30
CA SER A 151 -17.71 -15.31 3.52
C SER A 151 -17.78 -14.25 4.64
N TYR A 152 -18.72 -13.33 4.50
CA TYR A 152 -18.96 -12.27 5.48
C TYR A 152 -20.33 -12.51 6.10
N ARG A 153 -20.36 -13.21 7.24
CA ARG A 153 -21.60 -13.64 7.89
C ARG A 153 -22.17 -12.59 8.83
N HIS A 154 -21.30 -11.83 9.48
CA HIS A 154 -21.65 -10.83 10.47
C HIS A 154 -20.95 -9.51 10.17
N ALA A 155 -21.68 -8.41 10.31
CA ALA A 155 -21.09 -7.08 10.38
C ALA A 155 -20.33 -6.93 11.71
N PRO A 156 -19.45 -5.94 11.88
CA PRO A 156 -18.80 -5.65 13.15
C PRO A 156 -19.84 -5.54 14.26
N PRO A 157 -19.72 -6.28 15.37
CA PRO A 157 -20.77 -6.32 16.39
C PRO A 157 -20.81 -5.04 17.23
N MET A 158 -21.98 -4.72 17.75
CA MET A 158 -22.10 -3.79 18.88
C MET A 158 -21.62 -4.49 20.16
N LEU A 159 -21.21 -3.69 21.14
CA LEU A 159 -20.81 -4.24 22.45
C LEU A 159 -21.93 -5.11 23.04
N GLY A 160 -21.60 -6.35 23.39
CA GLY A 160 -22.53 -7.33 23.94
C GLY A 160 -23.54 -7.93 22.96
N GLN A 161 -23.51 -7.60 21.67
CA GLN A 161 -24.52 -8.05 20.68
C GLN A 161 -24.67 -9.57 20.61
N HIS A 162 -23.60 -10.31 20.77
CA HIS A 162 -23.57 -11.77 20.62
C HIS A 162 -23.29 -12.50 21.96
N THR A 163 -23.42 -11.82 23.10
CA THR A 163 -23.10 -12.39 24.40
C THR A 163 -23.88 -13.68 24.66
N ASP A 164 -25.20 -13.65 24.49
CA ASP A 164 -26.06 -14.80 24.77
C ASP A 164 -25.81 -15.96 23.81
N GLU A 165 -25.61 -15.66 22.53
CA GLU A 165 -25.26 -16.62 21.49
C GLU A 165 -23.96 -17.36 21.82
N ILE A 166 -22.91 -16.60 22.15
CA ILE A 166 -21.60 -17.17 22.48
C ILE A 166 -21.64 -17.99 23.77
N LEU A 167 -22.33 -17.50 24.80
CA LEU A 167 -22.45 -18.24 26.06
C LEU A 167 -23.19 -19.57 25.86
N LYS A 168 -24.24 -19.59 25.03
CA LYS A 168 -24.94 -20.82 24.70
C LYS A 168 -24.12 -21.78 23.82
N GLU A 169 -23.46 -21.28 22.79
CA GLU A 169 -22.76 -22.11 21.81
C GLU A 169 -21.40 -22.61 22.25
N VAL A 170 -20.67 -21.83 23.04
CA VAL A 170 -19.27 -22.14 23.40
C VAL A 170 -19.14 -22.66 24.85
N VAL A 171 -20.00 -22.18 25.76
CA VAL A 171 -19.95 -22.50 27.19
C VAL A 171 -21.09 -23.46 27.59
N ASP A 172 -21.99 -23.77 26.67
CA ASP A 172 -23.21 -24.57 26.91
C ASP A 172 -24.11 -23.99 28.03
N ALA A 173 -24.07 -22.66 28.20
CA ALA A 173 -24.85 -21.98 29.24
C ALA A 173 -26.35 -22.05 28.95
N THR A 174 -27.12 -22.32 29.99
CA THR A 174 -28.57 -22.28 29.92
C THR A 174 -29.12 -20.85 29.97
N GLU A 175 -30.33 -20.65 29.49
CA GLU A 175 -31.00 -19.36 29.57
C GLU A 175 -31.09 -18.82 31.01
N ALA A 176 -31.34 -19.73 31.98
CA ALA A 176 -31.44 -19.40 33.41
C ALA A 176 -30.11 -18.85 33.97
N GLU A 177 -28.99 -19.50 33.64
CA GLU A 177 -27.65 -19.04 34.04
C GLU A 177 -27.32 -17.66 33.44
N ILE A 178 -27.65 -17.45 32.18
CA ILE A 178 -27.40 -16.15 31.51
C ILE A 178 -28.23 -15.03 32.19
N ILE A 179 -29.48 -15.28 32.55
CA ILE A 179 -30.30 -14.33 33.28
C ILE A 179 -29.72 -14.04 34.66
N GLU A 180 -29.28 -15.05 35.40
CA GLU A 180 -28.65 -14.92 36.71
C GLU A 180 -27.36 -14.09 36.61
N TRP A 181 -26.44 -14.41 35.70
CA TRP A 181 -25.19 -13.67 35.51
C TRP A 181 -25.40 -12.21 35.13
N ARG A 182 -26.48 -11.94 34.37
CA ARG A 182 -26.84 -10.57 34.03
C ARG A 182 -27.39 -9.81 35.25
N ALA A 183 -28.16 -10.48 36.11
CA ALA A 183 -28.67 -9.89 37.35
C ALA A 183 -27.57 -9.62 38.38
N GLU A 184 -26.52 -10.43 38.38
CA GLU A 184 -25.32 -10.29 39.23
C GLU A 184 -24.28 -9.31 38.68
N GLY A 185 -24.48 -8.83 37.45
CA GLY A 185 -23.54 -7.90 36.78
C GLY A 185 -22.24 -8.57 36.35
N VAL A 186 -22.24 -9.87 36.09
CA VAL A 186 -21.15 -10.62 35.53
C VAL A 186 -21.05 -10.37 34.02
N ILE A 187 -22.22 -10.18 33.37
CA ILE A 187 -22.32 -9.88 31.91
C ILE A 187 -23.28 -8.72 31.69
#